data_219fc12eda232178e414113445f5b717
#
_entry.id   219fc12eda232178e414113445f5b717
#
_cell.length_a   1.000
_cell.length_b   1.000
_cell.length_c   1.000
_cell.angle_alpha   90.00
_cell.angle_beta   90.00
_cell.angle_gamma   90.00
#
_symmetry.space_group_name_H-M   'P 1'
#
loop_
_entity.id
_entity.type
_entity.pdbx_description
1 polymer ?
#
loop_
_entity_poly.entity_id
_entity_poly.type
_entity_poly.pdbx_seq_one_letter_code
_entity_poly.pdbx_strand_id
1 'polypeptide(L)'
;MISLVLVLLFSGRVEAVTNWSVDKRFKDNGDKTITDTKTGLMWMKEDSYLHSGHWVNWFESIQFVKKMNEDGFADQYDWQIPSVEQLTTLYEADKINSKVLGRGMNIHIDSIFSKEGGASLWSIEENGYHNAFGVIFNTGKRFNSSKKSRFRKSFRAVRYSN
;
A
#
# COMPACT_ATOMS: atom_id res chain seq x y z
N MET A 1 -52.13 15.74 -36.25
CA MET A 1 -50.67 15.83 -36.14
C MET A 1 -50.22 15.09 -34.89
N ILE A 2 -49.65 13.89 -35.09
CA ILE A 2 -49.18 13.08 -33.95
C ILE A 2 -47.67 13.35 -33.83
N SER A 3 -47.24 13.97 -32.71
CA SER A 3 -45.82 14.27 -32.41
C SER A 3 -45.18 13.01 -31.86
N LEU A 4 -44.22 12.46 -32.62
CA LEU A 4 -43.43 11.31 -32.23
C LEU A 4 -42.28 11.82 -31.33
N VAL A 5 -42.34 11.54 -30.04
CA VAL A 5 -41.23 11.82 -29.11
C VAL A 5 -40.23 10.67 -29.18
N LEU A 6 -39.08 10.92 -29.77
CA LEU A 6 -37.96 9.99 -29.82
C LEU A 6 -37.22 9.99 -28.46
N VAL A 7 -37.41 8.97 -27.65
CA VAL A 7 -36.65 8.77 -26.42
C VAL A 7 -35.30 8.11 -26.77
N LEU A 8 -34.21 8.87 -26.76
CA LEU A 8 -32.86 8.35 -26.86
C LEU A 8 -32.44 7.72 -25.53
N LEU A 9 -32.46 6.38 -25.46
CA LEU A 9 -31.88 5.63 -24.36
C LEU A 9 -30.36 5.67 -24.48
N PHE A 10 -29.71 6.50 -23.67
CA PHE A 10 -28.26 6.43 -23.45
C PHE A 10 -27.96 5.16 -22.65
N SER A 11 -27.53 4.11 -23.33
CA SER A 11 -26.94 2.92 -22.72
C SER A 11 -25.52 3.29 -22.27
N GLY A 12 -25.37 3.87 -21.08
CA GLY A 12 -24.09 4.02 -20.42
C GLY A 12 -23.51 2.63 -20.14
N ARG A 13 -22.42 2.25 -20.81
CA ARG A 13 -21.61 1.12 -20.37
C ARG A 13 -21.09 1.43 -18.98
N VAL A 14 -21.64 0.78 -17.96
CA VAL A 14 -21.00 0.68 -16.66
C VAL A 14 -19.79 -0.22 -16.87
N GLU A 15 -18.60 0.37 -16.98
CA GLU A 15 -17.37 -0.41 -16.92
C GLU A 15 -17.36 -1.08 -15.55
N ALA A 16 -17.32 -2.40 -15.55
CA ALA A 16 -17.19 -3.16 -14.32
C ALA A 16 -15.86 -2.75 -13.67
N VAL A 17 -15.92 -2.15 -12.48
CA VAL A 17 -14.73 -1.86 -11.68
C VAL A 17 -14.04 -3.19 -11.42
N THR A 18 -12.91 -3.42 -12.09
CA THR A 18 -12.15 -4.66 -11.90
C THR A 18 -11.44 -4.56 -10.57
N ASN A 19 -11.82 -5.38 -9.60
CA ASN A 19 -11.19 -5.47 -8.28
C ASN A 19 -9.82 -6.17 -8.34
N TRP A 20 -9.18 -6.26 -9.50
CA TRP A 20 -7.94 -6.98 -9.73
C TRP A 20 -6.91 -6.11 -10.44
N SER A 21 -5.62 -6.32 -10.11
CA SER A 21 -4.52 -5.82 -10.95
C SER A 21 -4.60 -6.40 -12.37
N VAL A 22 -3.96 -5.73 -13.32
CA VAL A 22 -3.97 -6.14 -14.75
C VAL A 22 -3.46 -7.58 -14.93
N ASP A 23 -2.43 -7.95 -14.20
CA ASP A 23 -1.81 -9.29 -14.22
C ASP A 23 -2.52 -10.32 -13.33
N LYS A 24 -3.63 -9.94 -12.68
CA LYS A 24 -4.41 -10.78 -11.76
C LYS A 24 -3.66 -11.24 -10.51
N ARG A 25 -2.50 -10.66 -10.18
CA ARG A 25 -1.76 -10.95 -8.97
C ARG A 25 -2.44 -10.39 -7.73
N PHE A 26 -2.88 -9.14 -7.78
CA PHE A 26 -3.47 -8.45 -6.65
C PHE A 26 -4.98 -8.31 -6.78
N LYS A 27 -5.69 -8.55 -5.69
CA LYS A 27 -7.13 -8.36 -5.55
C LYS A 27 -7.43 -7.27 -4.53
N ASP A 28 -8.18 -6.24 -4.94
CA ASP A 28 -8.75 -5.26 -4.02
C ASP A 28 -9.97 -5.87 -3.33
N ASN A 29 -9.93 -5.97 -2.01
CA ASN A 29 -11.00 -6.58 -1.22
C ASN A 29 -12.16 -5.62 -0.94
N GLY A 30 -12.00 -4.32 -1.25
CA GLY A 30 -13.03 -3.30 -1.04
C GLY A 30 -13.12 -2.77 0.40
N ASP A 31 -12.31 -3.28 1.30
CA ASP A 31 -12.27 -2.96 2.74
C ASP A 31 -10.97 -2.24 3.16
N LYS A 32 -10.31 -1.58 2.20
CA LYS A 32 -8.98 -0.93 2.33
C LYS A 32 -7.81 -1.92 2.42
N THR A 33 -8.02 -3.17 1.98
CA THR A 33 -6.97 -4.17 1.91
C THR A 33 -6.80 -4.72 0.49
N ILE A 34 -5.60 -5.24 0.21
CA ILE A 34 -5.22 -5.90 -1.04
C ILE A 34 -4.69 -7.28 -0.73
N THR A 35 -5.23 -8.32 -1.37
CA THR A 35 -4.68 -9.68 -1.30
C THR A 35 -3.69 -9.90 -2.45
N ASP A 36 -2.46 -10.31 -2.12
CA ASP A 36 -1.46 -10.79 -3.06
C ASP A 36 -1.59 -12.31 -3.21
N THR A 37 -2.17 -12.77 -4.31
CA THR A 37 -2.42 -14.20 -4.55
C THR A 37 -1.14 -15.00 -4.82
N LYS A 38 -0.04 -14.31 -5.18
CA LYS A 38 1.25 -14.94 -5.42
C LYS A 38 1.96 -15.33 -4.12
N THR A 39 1.81 -14.51 -3.08
CA THR A 39 2.51 -14.71 -1.80
C THR A 39 1.60 -15.19 -0.68
N GLY A 40 0.27 -15.12 -0.86
CA GLY A 40 -0.69 -15.37 0.22
C GLY A 40 -0.69 -14.30 1.30
N LEU A 41 -0.19 -13.10 0.99
CA LEU A 41 -0.16 -11.97 1.92
C LEU A 41 -1.35 -11.02 1.64
N MET A 42 -1.87 -10.45 2.71
CA MET A 42 -2.84 -9.36 2.67
C MET A 42 -2.15 -8.07 3.14
N TRP A 43 -2.32 -7.02 2.38
CA TRP A 43 -1.67 -5.73 2.59
C TRP A 43 -2.69 -4.64 2.85
N MET A 44 -2.34 -3.69 3.69
CA MET A 44 -3.05 -2.42 3.77
C MET A 44 -2.94 -1.70 2.42
N LYS A 45 -4.07 -1.27 1.82
CA LYS A 45 -4.11 -0.62 0.50
C LYS A 45 -3.39 0.72 0.49
N GLU A 46 -3.58 1.52 1.53
CA GLU A 46 -2.83 2.73 1.84
C GLU A 46 -1.56 2.39 2.60
N ASP A 47 -0.56 3.26 2.59
CA ASP A 47 0.48 3.24 3.61
C ASP A 47 0.11 4.13 4.80
N SER A 48 0.94 4.14 5.84
CA SER A 48 0.67 4.94 7.04
C SER A 48 0.61 6.44 6.77
N TYR A 49 1.35 6.95 5.78
CA TYR A 49 1.30 8.36 5.41
C TYR A 49 -0.05 8.75 4.82
N LEU A 50 -0.54 7.98 3.85
CA LEU A 50 -1.87 8.22 3.25
C LEU A 50 -2.99 8.08 4.27
N HIS A 51 -2.86 7.13 5.19
CA HIS A 51 -3.87 6.86 6.21
C HIS A 51 -3.94 7.95 7.29
N SER A 52 -2.78 8.49 7.72
CA SER A 52 -2.69 9.40 8.87
C SER A 52 -2.33 10.85 8.53
N GLY A 53 -1.85 11.11 7.31
CA GLY A 53 -1.41 12.43 6.86
C GLY A 53 -0.01 12.84 7.32
N HIS A 54 0.75 11.98 8.01
CA HIS A 54 2.09 12.30 8.48
C HIS A 54 3.09 11.13 8.38
N TRP A 55 4.37 11.49 8.28
CA TRP A 55 5.47 10.54 8.27
C TRP A 55 5.68 9.95 9.66
N VAL A 56 6.05 8.66 9.73
CA VAL A 56 6.26 7.95 10.97
C VAL A 56 7.68 7.44 11.11
N ASN A 57 8.19 7.42 12.34
CA ASN A 57 9.42 6.71 12.67
C ASN A 57 9.15 5.22 12.94
N TRP A 58 10.20 4.44 13.15
CA TRP A 58 10.08 3.00 13.33
C TRP A 58 9.26 2.61 14.58
N PHE A 59 9.44 3.32 15.69
CA PHE A 59 8.68 3.06 16.92
C PHE A 59 7.19 3.39 16.76
N GLU A 60 6.89 4.47 16.06
CA GLU A 60 5.51 4.86 15.75
C GLU A 60 4.83 3.86 14.83
N SER A 61 5.57 3.22 13.92
CA SER A 61 5.04 2.14 13.08
C SER A 61 4.57 0.95 13.93
N ILE A 62 5.32 0.59 14.97
CA ILE A 62 4.93 -0.48 15.92
C ILE A 62 3.65 -0.10 16.67
N GLN A 63 3.57 1.13 17.18
CA GLN A 63 2.38 1.60 17.90
C GLN A 63 1.15 1.67 16.99
N PHE A 64 1.35 2.04 15.73
CA PHE A 64 0.27 2.11 14.76
C PHE A 64 -0.32 0.71 14.48
N VAL A 65 0.53 -0.29 14.24
CA VAL A 65 0.08 -1.68 14.04
C VAL A 65 -0.63 -2.22 15.28
N LYS A 66 -0.12 -1.92 16.48
CA LYS A 66 -0.79 -2.30 17.74
C LYS A 66 -2.21 -1.73 17.77
N LYS A 67 -2.37 -0.43 17.46
CA LYS A 67 -3.68 0.22 17.42
C LYS A 67 -4.59 -0.36 16.33
N MET A 68 -4.06 -0.66 15.13
CA MET A 68 -4.84 -1.34 14.08
C MET A 68 -5.46 -2.66 14.57
N ASN A 69 -4.67 -3.45 15.32
CA ASN A 69 -5.13 -4.70 15.88
C ASN A 69 -6.15 -4.51 17.02
N GLU A 70 -5.96 -3.50 17.87
CA GLU A 70 -6.94 -3.14 18.90
C GLU A 70 -8.28 -2.70 18.31
N ASP A 71 -8.24 -1.93 17.21
CA ASP A 71 -9.42 -1.39 16.52
C ASP A 71 -10.06 -2.40 15.56
N GLY A 72 -9.41 -3.52 15.25
CA GLY A 72 -9.92 -4.53 14.31
C GLY A 72 -9.96 -4.01 12.87
N PHE A 73 -8.85 -3.42 12.38
CA PHE A 73 -8.79 -2.87 11.01
C PHE A 73 -9.14 -3.94 9.97
N ALA A 74 -10.14 -3.65 9.13
CA ALA A 74 -10.72 -4.57 8.14
C ALA A 74 -11.18 -5.91 8.76
N ASP A 75 -11.74 -5.88 9.98
CA ASP A 75 -12.16 -7.03 10.77
C ASP A 75 -11.04 -8.06 11.03
N GLN A 76 -9.78 -7.59 11.05
CA GLN A 76 -8.60 -8.41 11.32
C GLN A 76 -7.81 -7.86 12.52
N TYR A 77 -7.14 -8.76 13.27
CA TYR A 77 -6.51 -8.46 14.56
C TYR A 77 -5.05 -8.94 14.63
N ASP A 78 -4.46 -9.36 13.51
CA ASP A 78 -3.14 -9.96 13.39
C ASP A 78 -2.21 -9.25 12.39
N TRP A 79 -2.45 -7.95 12.20
CA TRP A 79 -1.58 -7.09 11.38
C TRP A 79 -0.17 -7.01 11.95
N GLN A 80 0.81 -6.93 11.08
CA GLN A 80 2.23 -6.87 11.40
C GLN A 80 2.94 -5.79 10.59
N ILE A 81 4.10 -5.35 11.07
CA ILE A 81 5.05 -4.62 10.24
C ILE A 81 5.74 -5.66 9.34
N PRO A 82 5.83 -5.42 8.02
CA PRO A 82 6.41 -6.38 7.10
C PRO A 82 7.91 -6.59 7.32
N SER A 83 8.42 -7.75 6.91
CA SER A 83 9.85 -7.96 6.73
C SER A 83 10.38 -7.25 5.48
N VAL A 84 11.72 -7.08 5.38
CA VAL A 84 12.38 -6.61 4.14
C VAL A 84 12.04 -7.54 2.97
N GLU A 85 12.03 -8.85 3.20
CA GLU A 85 11.68 -9.84 2.19
C GLU A 85 10.25 -9.64 1.68
N GLN A 86 9.28 -9.52 2.59
CA GLN A 86 7.89 -9.25 2.24
C GLN A 86 7.73 -7.96 1.45
N LEU A 87 8.34 -6.84 1.90
CA LEU A 87 8.31 -5.57 1.17
C LEU A 87 8.89 -5.69 -0.23
N THR A 88 9.99 -6.43 -0.37
CA THR A 88 10.66 -6.63 -1.66
C THR A 88 9.74 -7.35 -2.66
N THR A 89 8.82 -8.19 -2.20
CA THR A 89 7.83 -8.82 -3.10
C THR A 89 6.88 -7.84 -3.75
N LEU A 90 6.64 -6.67 -3.14
CA LEU A 90 5.78 -5.62 -3.70
C LEU A 90 6.48 -4.74 -4.73
N TYR A 91 7.82 -4.72 -4.76
CA TYR A 91 8.58 -3.91 -5.71
C TYR A 91 8.55 -4.55 -7.09
N GLU A 92 8.08 -3.80 -8.09
CA GLU A 92 8.01 -4.24 -9.48
C GLU A 92 8.57 -3.12 -10.38
N ALA A 93 9.82 -3.28 -10.84
CA ALA A 93 10.59 -2.24 -11.53
C ALA A 93 9.92 -1.70 -12.80
N ASP A 94 9.10 -2.50 -13.46
CA ASP A 94 8.35 -2.18 -14.68
C ASP A 94 6.99 -1.51 -14.40
N LYS A 95 6.53 -1.49 -13.14
CA LYS A 95 5.29 -0.83 -12.75
C LYS A 95 5.54 0.56 -12.17
N ILE A 96 4.65 1.48 -12.48
CA ILE A 96 4.65 2.85 -11.93
C ILE A 96 3.27 3.11 -11.35
N ASN A 97 3.21 3.23 -10.02
CA ASN A 97 1.99 3.61 -9.31
C ASN A 97 1.77 5.12 -9.37
N SER A 98 2.79 5.88 -8.98
CA SER A 98 2.75 7.34 -8.87
C SER A 98 4.17 7.90 -8.76
N LYS A 99 4.27 9.22 -8.63
CA LYS A 99 5.54 9.88 -8.31
C LYS A 99 5.69 10.09 -6.81
N VAL A 100 6.91 10.06 -6.34
CA VAL A 100 7.25 10.44 -4.95
C VAL A 100 6.85 11.89 -4.71
N LEU A 101 6.07 12.15 -3.67
CA LEU A 101 5.56 13.47 -3.31
C LEU A 101 6.69 14.52 -3.27
N GLY A 102 6.55 15.56 -4.08
CA GLY A 102 7.51 16.66 -4.21
C GLY A 102 8.83 16.27 -4.88
N ARG A 103 8.90 15.13 -5.60
CA ARG A 103 10.06 14.68 -6.38
C ARG A 103 9.64 14.04 -7.70
N GLY A 104 10.50 14.08 -8.72
CA GLY A 104 10.24 13.49 -10.03
C GLY A 104 10.42 11.95 -10.11
N MET A 105 10.74 11.29 -8.96
CA MET A 105 11.03 9.85 -8.92
C MET A 105 9.75 9.01 -8.84
N ASN A 106 9.73 7.88 -9.51
CA ASN A 106 8.60 6.97 -9.52
C ASN A 106 8.56 6.08 -8.26
N ILE A 107 7.35 5.69 -7.86
CA ILE A 107 7.09 4.61 -6.90
C ILE A 107 6.73 3.37 -7.70
N HIS A 108 7.56 2.34 -7.60
CA HIS A 108 7.45 1.09 -8.35
C HIS A 108 6.69 0.02 -7.55
N ILE A 109 5.37 0.14 -7.56
CA ILE A 109 4.41 -0.82 -7.00
C ILE A 109 3.19 -0.86 -7.94
N ASP A 110 2.39 -1.91 -7.89
CA ASP A 110 1.18 -2.03 -8.71
C ASP A 110 0.19 -0.87 -8.47
N SER A 111 -0.46 -0.43 -9.55
CA SER A 111 -1.41 0.70 -9.52
C SER A 111 -2.69 0.44 -8.74
N ILE A 112 -2.94 -0.81 -8.31
CA ILE A 112 -4.08 -1.18 -7.46
C ILE A 112 -3.93 -0.62 -6.03
N PHE A 113 -2.69 -0.38 -5.57
CA PHE A 113 -2.43 0.31 -4.31
C PHE A 113 -2.70 1.81 -4.44
N SER A 114 -3.04 2.45 -3.31
CA SER A 114 -3.29 3.90 -3.29
C SER A 114 -2.08 4.70 -3.75
N LYS A 115 -2.33 5.75 -4.54
CA LYS A 115 -1.29 6.60 -5.16
C LYS A 115 -0.70 7.59 -4.16
N GLU A 116 0.51 8.08 -4.47
CA GLU A 116 1.16 9.20 -3.77
C GLU A 116 1.55 8.89 -2.31
N GLY A 117 1.72 7.64 -1.96
CA GLY A 117 2.22 7.21 -0.67
C GLY A 117 3.72 7.44 -0.47
N GLY A 118 4.25 6.93 0.63
CA GLY A 118 5.67 6.97 0.94
C GLY A 118 6.47 6.01 0.06
N ALA A 119 7.60 6.50 -0.46
CA ALA A 119 8.53 5.65 -1.21
C ALA A 119 9.45 4.82 -0.31
N SER A 120 9.61 5.18 0.97
CA SER A 120 10.49 4.50 1.92
C SER A 120 9.65 3.87 3.02
N LEU A 121 9.50 2.55 2.97
CA LEU A 121 8.68 1.79 3.91
C LEU A 121 9.57 1.06 4.93
N TRP A 122 9.26 1.26 6.23
CA TRP A 122 9.91 0.54 7.33
C TRP A 122 9.59 -0.96 7.29
N SER A 123 10.58 -1.75 7.66
CA SER A 123 10.42 -3.17 7.99
C SER A 123 10.57 -3.41 9.49
N ILE A 124 10.26 -4.63 9.93
CA ILE A 124 10.41 -5.04 11.34
C ILE A 124 11.88 -5.26 11.73
N GLU A 125 12.77 -5.49 10.76
CA GLU A 125 14.17 -5.84 11.05
C GLU A 125 14.95 -4.65 11.58
N GLU A 126 15.63 -4.90 12.69
CA GLU A 126 16.51 -3.97 13.34
C GLU A 126 17.95 -4.11 12.85
N ASN A 127 18.71 -3.02 12.89
CA ASN A 127 20.15 -3.01 12.71
C ASN A 127 20.81 -2.41 13.96
N GLY A 128 21.00 -3.23 14.96
CA GLY A 128 21.47 -2.81 16.27
C GLY A 128 20.46 -1.95 17.03
N TYR A 129 20.94 -1.30 18.07
CA TYR A 129 20.10 -0.56 19.02
C TYR A 129 19.43 0.69 18.38
N HIS A 130 20.15 1.39 17.51
CA HIS A 130 19.72 2.70 17.02
C HIS A 130 19.01 2.68 15.66
N ASN A 131 19.24 1.67 14.83
CA ASN A 131 18.81 1.65 13.42
C ASN A 131 17.86 0.52 13.13
N ALA A 132 17.08 0.69 12.05
CA ALA A 132 16.25 -0.34 11.44
C ALA A 132 16.32 -0.27 9.91
N PHE A 133 15.90 -1.35 9.29
CA PHE A 133 15.86 -1.46 7.83
C PHE A 133 14.48 -1.12 7.26
N GLY A 134 14.43 -0.96 5.96
CA GLY A 134 13.23 -0.86 5.16
C GLY A 134 13.57 -0.91 3.69
N VAL A 135 12.59 -0.70 2.82
CA VAL A 135 12.74 -0.76 1.36
C VAL A 135 12.34 0.56 0.72
N ILE A 136 13.12 1.00 -0.27
CA ILE A 136 12.86 2.19 -1.08
C ILE A 136 12.18 1.78 -2.38
N PHE A 137 10.93 2.13 -2.57
CA PHE A 137 10.14 1.77 -3.74
C PHE A 137 10.44 2.57 -5.01
N ASN A 138 11.37 3.50 -4.95
CA ASN A 138 11.97 4.12 -6.13
C ASN A 138 13.06 3.23 -6.77
N THR A 139 13.73 2.39 -5.99
CA THR A 139 14.90 1.61 -6.45
C THR A 139 14.83 0.12 -6.13
N GLY A 140 13.89 -0.32 -5.30
CA GLY A 140 13.83 -1.67 -4.75
C GLY A 140 14.92 -1.99 -3.71
N LYS A 141 15.76 -1.02 -3.35
CA LYS A 141 16.88 -1.24 -2.45
C LYS A 141 16.49 -1.13 -0.97
N ARG A 142 17.14 -1.95 -0.16
CA ARG A 142 17.09 -1.83 1.30
C ARG A 142 17.79 -0.54 1.76
N PHE A 143 17.19 0.19 2.68
CA PHE A 143 17.85 1.27 3.41
C PHE A 143 18.13 0.86 4.86
N ASN A 144 19.04 1.56 5.49
CA ASN A 144 19.32 1.54 6.92
C ASN A 144 19.22 2.96 7.46
N SER A 145 18.44 3.17 8.51
CA SER A 145 18.20 4.51 9.06
C SER A 145 17.94 4.48 10.55
N SER A 146 18.19 5.61 11.23
CA SER A 146 17.83 5.77 12.63
C SER A 146 16.35 5.49 12.86
N LYS A 147 16.04 4.65 13.86
CA LYS A 147 14.67 4.34 14.31
C LYS A 147 13.85 5.58 14.66
N LYS A 148 14.50 6.69 15.03
CA LYS A 148 13.87 7.98 15.37
C LYS A 148 13.54 8.84 14.14
N SER A 149 14.06 8.50 12.96
CA SER A 149 13.87 9.29 11.75
C SER A 149 12.44 9.15 11.20
N ARG A 150 11.74 10.29 11.05
CA ARG A 150 10.46 10.38 10.33
C ARG A 150 10.62 10.83 8.88
N PHE A 151 11.84 11.24 8.47
CA PHE A 151 12.03 11.91 7.19
C PHE A 151 11.58 11.05 6.01
N ARG A 152 10.41 11.39 5.45
CA ARG A 152 9.75 10.73 4.31
C ARG A 152 9.65 9.21 4.46
N LYS A 153 9.40 8.73 5.68
CA LYS A 153 9.23 7.31 5.98
C LYS A 153 7.81 7.00 6.42
N SER A 154 7.32 5.92 5.93
CA SER A 154 6.02 5.33 6.28
C SER A 154 6.18 3.81 6.49
N PHE A 155 5.10 3.10 6.67
CA PHE A 155 5.06 1.65 6.61
C PHE A 155 3.74 1.22 5.97
N ARG A 156 3.66 -0.02 5.55
CA ARG A 156 2.45 -0.65 5.03
C ARG A 156 2.23 -1.95 5.79
N ALA A 157 1.16 -2.04 6.55
CA ALA A 157 0.86 -3.23 7.33
C ALA A 157 0.58 -4.45 6.45
N VAL A 158 0.92 -5.62 6.95
CA VAL A 158 0.76 -6.91 6.28
C VAL A 158 0.22 -7.96 7.25
N ARG A 159 -0.49 -8.96 6.74
CA ARG A 159 -0.84 -10.21 7.41
C ARG A 159 -0.89 -11.35 6.40
N TYR A 160 -0.99 -12.59 6.86
CA TYR A 160 -1.32 -13.71 5.97
C TYR A 160 -2.81 -13.68 5.64
N SER A 161 -3.15 -13.87 4.37
CA SER A 161 -4.54 -14.10 3.96
C SER A 161 -4.91 -15.54 4.30
N ASN A 162 -5.92 -15.73 5.12
CA ASN A 162 -6.47 -17.05 5.43
C ASN A 162 -7.32 -17.56 4.27
#